data_24991f24f865791b6cd0f026b7f62327
#
_entry.id   24991f24f865791b6cd0f026b7f62327
#
_cell.length_a   1.000
_cell.length_b   1.000
_cell.length_c   1.000
_cell.angle_alpha   90.00
_cell.angle_beta   90.00
_cell.angle_gamma   90.00
#
_symmetry.space_group_name_H-M   'P 1'
#
loop_
_entity.id
_entity.type
_entity.pdbx_description
1 polymer ?
#
loop_
_entity_poly.entity_id
_entity_poly.type
_entity_poly.pdbx_seq_one_letter_code
_entity_poly.pdbx_strand_id
1 'polypeptide(L)'
;EAARLFHKMGAKEILITHNTEVLAYDGENMYTCPIKARNLSGRTGRGDTAFAGYIAARQEKSVEEALLYCTALVSLKMETPGPFRGTRQDVLRYMREFYREMPALAAFEEETK
;
A
#
# COMPACT_ATOMS: atom_id res chain seq x y z
N GLU A 1 9.11 -10.85 -6.73
CA GLU A 1 7.79 -10.32 -6.38
C GLU A 1 7.23 -9.42 -7.44
N ALA A 2 8.05 -8.49 -7.91
CA ALA A 2 7.60 -7.59 -8.97
C ALA A 2 7.20 -8.37 -10.22
N ALA A 3 7.94 -9.43 -10.53
CA ALA A 3 7.63 -10.25 -11.69
C ALA A 3 6.29 -10.95 -11.56
N ARG A 4 5.97 -11.40 -10.36
CA ARG A 4 4.71 -12.08 -10.10
C ARG A 4 3.53 -11.12 -10.23
N LEU A 5 3.67 -9.93 -9.67
CA LEU A 5 2.65 -8.90 -9.80
C LEU A 5 2.45 -8.52 -11.26
N PHE A 6 3.55 -8.32 -11.95
CA PHE A 6 3.57 -7.97 -13.35
C PHE A 6 2.76 -8.95 -14.17
N HIS A 7 3.02 -10.23 -13.94
CA HIS A 7 2.32 -11.30 -14.65
C HIS A 7 0.83 -11.26 -14.39
N LYS A 8 0.44 -11.11 -13.13
CA LYS A 8 -0.96 -11.10 -12.74
C LYS A 8 -1.73 -9.89 -13.26
N MET A 9 -1.05 -8.77 -13.38
CA MET A 9 -1.70 -7.51 -13.77
C MET A 9 -1.56 -7.20 -15.26
N GLY A 10 -1.19 -8.19 -16.06
CA GLY A 10 -1.13 -8.00 -17.50
C GLY A 10 0.16 -7.40 -17.99
N ALA A 11 1.23 -7.57 -17.24
CA ALA A 11 2.57 -7.20 -17.65
C ALA A 11 2.78 -5.71 -17.88
N LYS A 12 1.96 -4.85 -17.28
CA LYS A 12 2.11 -3.41 -17.45
C LYS A 12 2.35 -2.67 -16.14
N GLU A 13 2.19 -3.35 -15.01
CA GLU A 13 2.33 -2.70 -13.72
C GLU A 13 3.47 -3.34 -12.94
N ILE A 14 4.26 -2.50 -12.30
CA ILE A 14 5.39 -2.95 -11.49
C ILE A 14 5.27 -2.30 -10.13
N LEU A 15 5.39 -3.10 -9.08
CA LEU A 15 5.38 -2.61 -7.71
C LEU A 15 6.75 -2.85 -7.09
N ILE A 16 7.34 -1.80 -6.54
CA ILE A 16 8.67 -1.88 -5.94
C ILE A 16 8.59 -1.33 -4.52
N THR A 17 9.08 -2.10 -3.55
CA THR A 17 9.14 -1.63 -2.17
C THR A 17 10.57 -1.24 -1.82
N HIS A 18 10.71 -0.07 -1.22
CA HIS A 18 11.97 0.44 -0.73
C HIS A 18 11.87 0.63 0.78
N ASN A 19 12.97 0.99 1.42
CA ASN A 19 12.97 1.17 2.87
C ASN A 19 12.07 2.31 3.32
N THR A 20 11.91 3.34 2.50
CA THR A 20 11.18 4.54 2.90
C THR A 20 9.96 4.83 2.05
N GLU A 21 9.73 4.06 1.01
CA GLU A 21 8.61 4.34 0.11
C GLU A 21 8.26 3.10 -0.70
N VAL A 22 7.07 3.14 -1.27
CA VAL A 22 6.61 2.13 -2.21
C VAL A 22 6.36 2.83 -3.54
N LEU A 23 6.77 2.20 -4.63
CA LEU A 23 6.61 2.77 -5.96
C LEU A 23 5.72 1.85 -6.80
N ALA A 24 4.92 2.46 -7.68
CA ALA A 24 4.11 1.71 -8.63
C ALA A 24 4.24 2.35 -10.00
N TYR A 25 4.44 1.54 -11.00
CA TYR A 25 4.57 1.99 -12.39
C TYR A 25 3.47 1.34 -13.20
N ASP A 26 2.70 2.12 -13.95
CA ASP A 26 1.56 1.60 -14.69
C ASP A 26 1.80 1.46 -16.19
N GLY A 27 3.05 1.62 -16.61
CA GLY A 27 3.39 1.57 -18.02
C GLY A 27 3.60 2.96 -18.62
N GLU A 28 3.09 3.97 -17.96
CA GLU A 28 3.24 5.36 -18.42
C GLU A 28 3.71 6.28 -17.33
N ASN A 29 3.17 6.11 -16.12
CA ASN A 29 3.47 7.01 -15.02
C ASN A 29 4.03 6.25 -13.83
N MET A 30 4.93 6.92 -13.12
CA MET A 30 5.51 6.39 -11.89
C MET A 30 4.86 7.11 -10.71
N TYR A 31 4.34 6.34 -9.77
CA TYR A 31 3.74 6.87 -8.55
C TYR A 31 4.57 6.44 -7.36
N THR A 32 4.69 7.31 -6.36
CA THR A 32 5.39 6.98 -5.13
C THR A 32 4.51 7.31 -3.94
N CYS A 33 4.70 6.57 -2.85
CA CYS A 33 3.97 6.82 -1.62
C CYS A 33 4.91 6.55 -0.45
N PRO A 34 5.11 7.50 0.45
CA PRO A 34 6.08 7.33 1.54
C PRO A 34 5.55 6.39 2.62
N ILE A 35 6.45 5.60 3.16
CA ILE A 35 6.15 4.76 4.32
C ILE A 35 6.25 5.68 5.54
N LYS A 36 5.18 5.73 6.35
CA LYS A 36 5.11 6.66 7.48
C LYS A 36 5.06 5.96 8.82
N ALA A 37 5.62 4.76 8.90
CA ALA A 37 5.63 4.00 10.15
C ALA A 37 6.35 4.77 11.25
N ARG A 38 5.73 4.82 12.43
CA ARG A 38 6.28 5.52 13.57
C ARG A 38 7.37 4.72 14.27
N ASN A 39 7.39 3.42 14.06
CA ASN A 39 8.47 2.56 14.53
C ASN A 39 8.62 1.41 13.56
N LEU A 40 9.68 0.62 13.72
CA LEU A 40 10.04 -0.40 12.76
C LEU A 40 10.06 -1.80 13.36
N SER A 41 9.28 -2.03 14.40
CA SER A 41 9.29 -3.32 15.09
C SER A 41 8.78 -4.47 14.22
N GLY A 42 7.95 -4.17 13.23
CA GLY A 42 7.35 -5.18 12.37
C GLY A 42 7.84 -5.16 10.93
N ARG A 43 9.14 -4.96 10.72
CA ARG A 43 9.69 -4.83 9.35
C ARG A 43 9.64 -6.11 8.52
N THR A 44 9.73 -7.25 9.18
CA THR A 44 9.78 -8.54 8.49
C THR A 44 8.49 -8.77 7.71
N GLY A 45 8.63 -9.21 6.47
CA GLY A 45 7.46 -9.51 5.64
C GLY A 45 6.80 -8.31 4.98
N ARG A 46 7.46 -7.16 5.02
CA ARG A 46 6.88 -5.93 4.49
C ARG A 46 6.60 -6.02 2.98
N GLY A 47 7.50 -6.67 2.23
CA GLY A 47 7.31 -6.82 0.79
C GLY A 47 6.09 -7.67 0.45
N ASP A 48 5.89 -8.77 1.17
CA ASP A 48 4.74 -9.63 0.95
C ASP A 48 3.45 -8.91 1.32
N THR A 49 3.48 -8.13 2.39
CA THR A 49 2.32 -7.35 2.83
C THR A 49 1.93 -6.32 1.77
N ALA A 50 2.93 -5.62 1.21
CA ALA A 50 2.66 -4.63 0.18
C ALA A 50 2.05 -5.29 -1.05
N PHE A 51 2.62 -6.40 -1.47
CA PHE A 51 2.16 -7.12 -2.65
C PHE A 51 0.70 -7.54 -2.51
N ALA A 52 0.40 -8.18 -1.39
CA ALA A 52 -0.96 -8.67 -1.14
C ALA A 52 -1.97 -7.51 -1.05
N GLY A 53 -1.60 -6.44 -0.37
CA GLY A 53 -2.46 -5.28 -0.22
C GLY A 53 -2.72 -4.60 -1.55
N TYR A 54 -1.69 -4.48 -2.37
CA TYR A 54 -1.82 -3.84 -3.67
C TYR A 54 -2.76 -4.64 -4.57
N ILE A 55 -2.57 -5.95 -4.63
CA ILE A 55 -3.43 -6.80 -5.47
C ILE A 55 -4.88 -6.71 -5.03
N ALA A 56 -5.11 -6.78 -3.72
CA ALA A 56 -6.48 -6.71 -3.21
C ALA A 56 -7.15 -5.39 -3.56
N ALA A 57 -6.45 -4.29 -3.36
CA ALA A 57 -7.02 -2.96 -3.64
C ALA A 57 -7.16 -2.70 -5.14
N ARG A 58 -6.22 -3.21 -5.93
CA ARG A 58 -6.18 -2.93 -7.36
C ARG A 58 -7.37 -3.51 -8.10
N GLN A 59 -8.07 -4.45 -7.51
CA GLN A 59 -9.27 -5.01 -8.13
C GLN A 59 -10.39 -3.99 -8.26
N GLU A 60 -10.42 -2.96 -7.40
CA GLU A 60 -11.47 -1.97 -7.41
C GLU A 60 -10.95 -0.54 -7.52
N LYS A 61 -9.66 -0.33 -7.34
CA LYS A 61 -9.07 1.00 -7.25
C LYS A 61 -8.02 1.18 -8.34
N SER A 62 -7.71 2.44 -8.65
CA SER A 62 -6.67 2.77 -9.61
C SER A 62 -5.28 2.41 -9.05
N VAL A 63 -4.27 2.53 -9.91
CA VAL A 63 -2.89 2.28 -9.50
C VAL A 63 -2.50 3.17 -8.33
N GLU A 64 -2.76 4.47 -8.45
CA GLU A 64 -2.40 5.41 -7.40
C GLU A 64 -3.14 5.11 -6.11
N GLU A 65 -4.43 4.79 -6.20
CA GLU A 65 -5.24 4.49 -5.04
C GLU A 65 -4.80 3.19 -4.37
N ALA A 66 -4.53 2.17 -5.16
CA ALA A 66 -4.06 0.90 -4.61
C ALA A 66 -2.68 1.06 -3.97
N LEU A 67 -1.83 1.92 -4.55
CA LEU A 67 -0.53 2.21 -3.98
C LEU A 67 -0.66 2.84 -2.59
N LEU A 68 -1.58 3.80 -2.45
CA LEU A 68 -1.81 4.42 -1.14
C LEU A 68 -2.26 3.37 -0.13
N TYR A 69 -3.20 2.52 -0.50
CA TYR A 69 -3.70 1.51 0.41
C TYR A 69 -2.60 0.55 0.85
N CYS A 70 -1.82 0.04 -0.10
CA CYS A 70 -0.79 -0.94 0.27
C CYS A 70 0.32 -0.30 1.08
N THR A 71 0.64 0.96 0.81
CA THR A 71 1.69 1.66 1.58
C THR A 71 1.24 1.91 3.00
N ALA A 72 -0.02 2.31 3.19
CA ALA A 72 -0.56 2.48 4.53
C ALA A 72 -0.58 1.16 5.28
N LEU A 73 -0.96 0.09 4.60
CA LEU A 73 -0.96 -1.24 5.20
C LEU A 73 0.45 -1.65 5.65
N VAL A 74 1.44 -1.42 4.79
CA VAL A 74 2.83 -1.72 5.14
C VAL A 74 3.29 -0.89 6.33
N SER A 75 2.96 0.41 6.32
CA SER A 75 3.34 1.29 7.41
C SER A 75 2.77 0.83 8.73
N LEU A 76 1.49 0.47 8.74
CA LEU A 76 0.83 -0.01 9.94
C LEU A 76 1.43 -1.34 10.38
N LYS A 77 1.71 -2.22 9.44
CA LYS A 77 2.33 -3.51 9.74
C LYS A 77 3.71 -3.34 10.37
N MET A 78 4.48 -2.37 9.89
CA MET A 78 5.82 -2.12 10.42
C MET A 78 5.80 -1.63 11.87
N GLU A 79 4.68 -1.06 12.30
CA GLU A 79 4.53 -0.62 13.68
C GLU A 79 4.13 -1.75 14.63
N THR A 80 3.82 -2.93 14.08
CA THR A 80 3.32 -4.05 14.85
C THR A 80 4.28 -5.23 14.71
N PRO A 81 4.80 -5.79 15.81
CA PRO A 81 5.66 -6.96 15.72
C PRO A 81 4.85 -8.17 15.25
N GLY A 82 5.50 -9.02 14.44
CA GLY A 82 4.87 -10.24 13.97
C GLY A 82 3.92 -10.00 12.81
N PRO A 83 3.08 -10.99 12.49
CA PRO A 83 2.15 -10.88 11.37
C PRO A 83 1.10 -9.80 11.61
N PHE A 84 0.69 -9.14 10.53
CA PHE A 84 -0.33 -8.11 10.63
C PHE A 84 -1.67 -8.77 10.94
N ARG A 85 -2.33 -8.27 11.98
CA ARG A 85 -3.63 -8.79 12.42
C ARG A 85 -4.73 -7.75 12.37
N GLY A 86 -4.46 -6.59 11.78
CA GLY A 86 -5.44 -5.54 11.66
C GLY A 86 -6.45 -5.82 10.57
N THR A 87 -7.50 -5.01 10.55
CA THR A 87 -8.57 -5.12 9.56
C THR A 87 -8.41 -4.04 8.51
N ARG A 88 -9.24 -4.13 7.45
CA ARG A 88 -9.30 -3.07 6.45
C ARG A 88 -9.65 -1.73 7.11
N GLN A 89 -10.53 -1.73 8.10
CA GLN A 89 -10.89 -0.51 8.80
C GLN A 89 -9.70 0.12 9.51
N ASP A 90 -8.82 -0.71 10.05
CA ASP A 90 -7.60 -0.20 10.70
C ASP A 90 -6.72 0.50 9.68
N VAL A 91 -6.57 -0.07 8.49
CA VAL A 91 -5.77 0.54 7.44
C VAL A 91 -6.38 1.87 6.99
N LEU A 92 -7.69 1.89 6.79
CA LEU A 92 -8.37 3.11 6.37
C LEU A 92 -8.23 4.21 7.41
N ARG A 93 -8.31 3.86 8.68
CA ARG A 93 -8.13 4.81 9.77
C ARG A 93 -6.72 5.37 9.76
N TYR A 94 -5.73 4.51 9.54
CA TYR A 94 -4.33 4.92 9.44
C TYR A 94 -4.14 5.89 8.28
N MET A 95 -4.77 5.61 7.14
CA MET A 95 -4.69 6.49 5.97
C MET A 95 -5.23 7.87 6.29
N ARG A 96 -6.38 7.94 6.98
CA ARG A 96 -6.97 9.22 7.32
C ARG A 96 -6.12 10.01 8.29
N GLU A 97 -5.38 9.31 9.14
CA GLU A 97 -4.56 9.99 10.14
C GLU A 97 -3.23 10.47 9.56
N PHE A 98 -2.59 9.65 8.73
CA PHE A 98 -1.22 9.91 8.33
C PHE A 98 -1.03 10.26 6.86
N TYR A 99 -2.04 10.08 6.03
CA TYR A 99 -1.94 10.31 4.59
C TYR A 99 -2.94 11.34 4.07
N ARG A 100 -3.29 12.30 4.91
CA ARG A 100 -4.30 13.29 4.54
C ARG A 100 -3.92 14.11 3.32
N GLU A 101 -2.64 14.31 3.10
CA GLU A 101 -2.17 15.12 1.97
C GLU A 101 -2.26 14.38 0.64
N MET A 102 -2.54 13.08 0.66
CA MET A 102 -2.56 12.28 -0.56
C MET A 102 -3.92 12.39 -1.24
N PRO A 103 -3.97 12.90 -2.50
CA PRO A 103 -5.27 13.01 -3.19
C PRO A 103 -6.01 11.69 -3.34
N ALA A 104 -5.27 10.60 -3.45
CA ALA A 104 -5.88 9.27 -3.63
C ALA A 104 -6.75 8.85 -2.44
N LEU A 105 -6.58 9.50 -1.28
CA LEU A 105 -7.38 9.18 -0.10
C LEU A 105 -8.88 9.36 -0.37
N ALA A 106 -9.24 10.28 -1.26
CA ALA A 106 -10.65 10.55 -1.54
C ALA A 106 -11.40 9.31 -2.01
N ALA A 107 -10.71 8.38 -2.66
CA ALA A 107 -11.34 7.16 -3.16
C ALA A 107 -11.83 6.24 -2.04
N PHE A 108 -11.36 6.46 -0.81
CA PHE A 108 -11.69 5.61 0.32
C PHE A 108 -12.59 6.30 1.34
N GLU A 109 -12.99 7.52 1.08
CA GLU A 109 -13.72 8.30 2.09
C GLU A 109 -15.09 7.72 2.42
N GLU A 110 -15.78 7.15 1.44
CA GLU A 110 -17.06 6.54 1.71
C GLU A 110 -16.96 5.34 2.63
N GLU A 111 -15.84 4.64 2.58
CA GLU A 111 -15.65 3.45 3.38
C GLU A 111 -15.37 3.78 4.85
N THR A 112 -14.99 5.01 5.13
CA THR A 112 -14.60 5.42 6.48
C THR A 112 -15.68 6.18 7.23
N LYS A 113 -16.83 6.34 6.64
CA LYS A 113 -17.93 7.04 7.29
C LYS A 113 -18.59 6.22 8.37
#